data_6bf1643dce968d0d43bf5acd04b0ccb8
#
_entry.id   6bf1643dce968d0d43bf5acd04b0ccb8
#
_cell.length_a   1.000
_cell.length_b   1.000
_cell.length_c   1.000
_cell.angle_alpha   90.00
_cell.angle_beta   90.00
_cell.angle_gamma   90.00
#
_symmetry.space_group_name_H-M   'P 1'
#
loop_
_entity.id
_entity.type
_entity.pdbx_description
1 polymer ?
#
loop_
_entity_poly.entity_id
_entity_poly.type
_entity_poly.pdbx_seq_one_letter_code
_entity_poly.pdbx_strand_id
1 'polypeptide(L)'
;IATDTFKQESAAVFAENEWHIIDDLALTLGGRYDRHQAFGGHFSPRAYLVWNTTDNWTLKGGVSKGYKTPDLNALHNGINGVTSQGEVITIGNPDLKPEKSTSTELAVYFDNLNNFHANATVFHNKFKDKITSGDPVADTLCVGNPASGSTPAGHCGQDINVDDAVTKGFELAGKWMFIDD
;
A
#
# COMPACT_ATOMS: atom_id res chain seq x y z
N ILE A 1 -28.34 -14.07 -20.77
CA ILE A 1 -27.50 -13.13 -20.01
C ILE A 1 -26.16 -13.15 -20.68
N ALA A 2 -25.78 -12.05 -21.36
CA ALA A 2 -24.43 -11.89 -21.90
C ALA A 2 -23.49 -11.68 -20.71
N THR A 3 -22.56 -12.60 -20.49
CA THR A 3 -21.49 -12.42 -19.53
C THR A 3 -20.34 -11.69 -20.23
N ASP A 4 -20.24 -10.39 -20.03
CA ASP A 4 -19.06 -9.64 -20.45
C ASP A 4 -17.87 -10.09 -19.61
N THR A 5 -16.86 -10.62 -20.29
CA THR A 5 -15.63 -11.07 -19.64
C THR A 5 -14.61 -9.94 -19.71
N PHE A 6 -14.32 -9.31 -18.58
CA PHE A 6 -13.23 -8.34 -18.46
C PHE A 6 -11.91 -9.07 -18.23
N LYS A 7 -10.90 -8.79 -19.05
CA LYS A 7 -9.55 -9.34 -18.94
C LYS A 7 -8.55 -8.23 -18.78
N GLN A 8 -7.57 -8.45 -17.93
CA GLN A 8 -6.48 -7.54 -17.67
C GLN A 8 -5.17 -8.30 -17.63
N GLU A 9 -4.17 -7.81 -18.32
CA GLU A 9 -2.84 -8.41 -18.35
C GLU A 9 -1.82 -7.48 -17.67
N SER A 10 -1.00 -8.09 -16.81
CA SER A 10 0.12 -7.42 -16.18
C SER A 10 1.32 -8.35 -16.12
N ALA A 11 2.51 -7.80 -16.21
CA ALA A 11 3.76 -8.52 -16.04
C ALA A 11 4.71 -7.68 -15.19
N ALA A 12 5.56 -8.34 -14.41
CA ALA A 12 6.55 -7.66 -13.61
C ALA A 12 7.86 -8.42 -13.60
N VAL A 13 8.96 -7.66 -13.58
CA VAL A 13 10.31 -8.17 -13.33
C VAL A 13 10.91 -7.43 -12.15
N PHE A 14 11.69 -8.11 -11.33
CA PHE A 14 12.38 -7.48 -10.22
C PHE A 14 13.80 -8.03 -10.09
N ALA A 15 14.68 -7.20 -9.55
CA ALA A 15 16.02 -7.59 -9.16
C ALA A 15 16.40 -6.86 -7.87
N GLU A 16 17.14 -7.54 -7.02
CA GLU A 16 17.69 -7.01 -5.79
C GLU A 16 19.08 -7.58 -5.57
N ASN A 17 20.00 -6.75 -5.08
CA ASN A 17 21.33 -7.18 -4.71
C ASN A 17 21.76 -6.49 -3.42
N GLU A 18 22.47 -7.25 -2.57
CA GLU A 18 23.06 -6.77 -1.34
C GLU A 18 24.58 -6.73 -1.48
N TRP A 19 25.17 -5.61 -1.07
CA TRP A 19 26.60 -5.40 -1.03
C TRP A 19 27.05 -5.17 0.41
N HIS A 20 28.00 -5.96 0.87
CA HIS A 20 28.74 -5.70 2.08
C HIS A 20 29.82 -4.67 1.77
N ILE A 21 29.61 -3.41 2.10
CA ILE A 21 30.55 -2.32 1.90
C ILE A 21 31.78 -2.51 2.79
N ILE A 22 31.52 -2.91 4.02
CA ILE A 22 32.44 -3.44 5.02
C ILE A 22 31.72 -4.55 5.77
N ASP A 23 32.39 -5.31 6.62
CA ASP A 23 31.80 -6.45 7.35
C ASP A 23 30.54 -6.08 8.16
N ASP A 24 30.53 -4.86 8.71
CA ASP A 24 29.46 -4.36 9.57
C ASP A 24 28.40 -3.51 8.83
N LEU A 25 28.57 -3.26 7.52
CA LEU A 25 27.72 -2.36 6.74
C LEU A 25 27.26 -3.01 5.44
N ALA A 26 26.00 -3.32 5.35
CA ALA A 26 25.35 -3.87 4.16
C ALA A 26 24.39 -2.86 3.53
N LEU A 27 24.46 -2.71 2.21
CA LEU A 27 23.55 -1.91 1.39
C LEU A 27 22.82 -2.83 0.42
N THR A 28 21.50 -2.86 0.52
CA THR A 28 20.62 -3.53 -0.42
C THR A 28 20.01 -2.52 -1.38
N LEU A 29 20.21 -2.74 -2.68
CA LEU A 29 19.56 -1.98 -3.74
C LEU A 29 18.71 -2.91 -4.58
N GLY A 30 17.50 -2.49 -4.87
CA GLY A 30 16.58 -3.27 -5.67
C GLY A 30 15.65 -2.39 -6.50
N GLY A 31 14.94 -3.04 -7.39
CA GLY A 31 13.93 -2.39 -8.18
C GLY A 31 13.00 -3.41 -8.82
N ARG A 32 11.77 -2.98 -9.00
CA ARG A 32 10.72 -3.73 -9.68
C ARG A 32 10.18 -2.88 -10.82
N TYR A 33 10.08 -3.48 -11.99
CA TYR A 33 9.41 -2.88 -13.13
C TYR A 33 8.11 -3.63 -13.40
N ASP A 34 7.01 -2.93 -13.29
CA ASP A 34 5.67 -3.42 -13.57
C ASP A 34 5.22 -2.88 -14.92
N ARG A 35 4.64 -3.74 -15.76
CA ARG A 35 3.96 -3.35 -16.99
C ARG A 35 2.51 -3.82 -16.94
N HIS A 36 1.61 -2.86 -17.09
CA HIS A 36 0.18 -3.08 -17.05
C HIS A 36 -0.45 -2.65 -18.37
N GLN A 37 -1.40 -3.44 -18.89
CA GLN A 37 -2.04 -3.18 -20.18
C GLN A 37 -2.67 -1.80 -20.27
N ALA A 38 -3.38 -1.36 -19.21
CA ALA A 38 -4.09 -0.08 -19.20
C ALA A 38 -3.24 1.09 -18.69
N PHE A 39 -2.27 0.85 -17.79
CA PHE A 39 -1.53 1.91 -17.09
C PHE A 39 -0.06 2.03 -17.50
N GLY A 40 0.39 1.23 -18.46
CA GLY A 40 1.77 1.28 -18.97
C GLY A 40 2.80 0.71 -18.00
N GLY A 41 4.01 1.23 -18.07
CA GLY A 41 5.16 0.78 -17.28
C GLY A 41 5.41 1.66 -16.06
N HIS A 42 5.78 1.04 -14.94
CA HIS A 42 6.17 1.73 -13.71
C HIS A 42 7.37 1.08 -13.06
N PHE A 43 8.32 1.91 -12.58
CA PHE A 43 9.50 1.45 -11.87
C PHE A 43 9.44 1.82 -10.40
N SER A 44 9.61 0.84 -9.53
CA SER A 44 9.59 0.95 -8.07
C SER A 44 10.98 0.61 -7.50
N PRO A 45 11.84 1.59 -7.25
CA PRO A 45 13.15 1.38 -6.64
C PRO A 45 13.05 1.17 -5.13
N ARG A 46 14.06 0.47 -4.57
CA ARG A 46 14.27 0.27 -3.15
C ARG A 46 15.75 0.41 -2.80
N ALA A 47 16.04 1.07 -1.70
CA ALA A 47 17.36 1.11 -1.09
C ALA A 47 17.22 0.88 0.41
N TYR A 48 18.04 0.03 0.98
CA TYR A 48 18.01 -0.33 2.40
C TYR A 48 19.43 -0.51 2.93
N LEU A 49 19.71 0.09 4.08
CA LEU A 49 21.01 0.03 4.74
C LEU A 49 20.85 -0.67 6.10
N VAL A 50 21.79 -1.55 6.41
CA VAL A 50 21.98 -2.18 7.72
C VAL A 50 23.39 -1.92 8.18
N TRP A 51 23.54 -1.30 9.34
CA TRP A 51 24.86 -0.99 9.91
C TRP A 51 24.94 -1.46 11.36
N ASN A 52 25.76 -2.46 11.60
CA ASN A 52 26.12 -2.93 12.94
C ASN A 52 27.23 -2.00 13.49
N THR A 53 26.81 -0.93 14.16
CA THR A 53 27.74 0.09 14.68
C THR A 53 28.61 -0.43 15.79
N THR A 54 28.12 -1.40 16.57
CA THR A 54 28.82 -2.16 17.60
C THR A 54 28.15 -3.53 17.74
N ASP A 55 28.70 -4.43 18.55
CA ASP A 55 28.11 -5.75 18.86
C ASP A 55 26.69 -5.63 19.44
N ASN A 56 26.39 -4.50 20.09
CA ASN A 56 25.11 -4.27 20.77
C ASN A 56 24.14 -3.39 19.98
N TRP A 57 24.61 -2.63 18.98
CA TRP A 57 23.78 -1.65 18.29
C TRP A 57 23.76 -1.86 16.78
N THR A 58 22.56 -1.92 16.23
CA THR A 58 22.33 -1.96 14.79
C THR A 58 21.43 -0.79 14.37
N LEU A 59 21.87 -0.05 13.38
CA LEU A 59 21.06 0.96 12.68
C LEU A 59 20.53 0.37 11.37
N LYS A 60 19.27 0.63 11.08
CA LYS A 60 18.65 0.25 9.80
C LYS A 60 17.91 1.45 9.23
N GLY A 61 17.95 1.60 7.93
CA GLY A 61 17.21 2.67 7.28
C GLY A 61 16.98 2.37 5.82
N GLY A 62 15.87 2.85 5.29
CA GLY A 62 15.55 2.57 3.92
C GLY A 62 14.51 3.51 3.32
N VAL A 63 14.50 3.52 2.00
CA VAL A 63 13.50 4.18 1.19
C VAL A 63 13.04 3.22 0.10
N SER A 64 11.74 3.15 -0.13
CA SER A 64 11.16 2.36 -1.20
C SER A 64 10.01 3.10 -1.86
N LYS A 65 9.82 2.84 -3.15
CA LYS A 65 8.62 3.26 -3.88
C LYS A 65 7.74 2.06 -4.17
N GLY A 66 6.43 2.26 -4.06
CA GLY A 66 5.42 1.27 -4.36
C GLY A 66 4.47 1.75 -5.45
N TYR A 67 3.84 0.80 -6.10
CA TYR A 67 2.87 1.01 -7.16
C TYR A 67 1.78 -0.05 -7.05
N LYS A 68 0.52 0.38 -7.13
CA LYS A 68 -0.64 -0.51 -7.11
C LYS A 68 -1.68 -0.03 -8.12
N THR A 69 -2.07 -0.89 -9.04
CA THR A 69 -3.17 -0.60 -9.97
C THR A 69 -4.52 -0.75 -9.28
N PRO A 70 -5.54 0.00 -9.71
CA PRO A 70 -6.91 -0.25 -9.29
C PRO A 70 -7.35 -1.67 -9.61
N ASP A 71 -8.23 -2.23 -8.80
CA ASP A 71 -8.84 -3.53 -9.06
C ASP A 71 -9.74 -3.46 -10.30
N LEU A 72 -9.82 -4.55 -11.06
CA LEU A 72 -10.60 -4.61 -12.29
C LEU A 72 -12.08 -4.26 -12.08
N ASN A 73 -12.65 -4.72 -10.96
CA ASN A 73 -14.03 -4.42 -10.59
C ASN A 73 -14.26 -2.93 -10.32
N ALA A 74 -13.24 -2.22 -9.80
CA ALA A 74 -13.33 -0.80 -9.54
C ALA A 74 -13.26 0.07 -10.83
N LEU A 75 -12.64 -0.47 -11.90
CA LEU A 75 -12.44 0.22 -13.18
C LEU A 75 -13.60 0.04 -14.16
N HIS A 76 -14.46 -0.93 -13.93
CA HIS A 76 -15.52 -1.22 -14.88
C HIS A 76 -16.63 -0.15 -14.78
N ASN A 77 -17.14 0.30 -15.92
CA ASN A 77 -18.25 1.25 -15.95
C ASN A 77 -19.58 0.52 -15.72
N GLY A 78 -19.94 0.29 -14.45
CA GLY A 78 -21.17 -0.42 -14.10
C GLY A 78 -21.24 -0.75 -12.61
N ILE A 79 -22.24 -1.55 -12.26
CA ILE A 79 -22.49 -1.99 -10.88
C ILE A 79 -21.41 -2.98 -10.47
N ASN A 80 -20.75 -2.74 -9.33
CA ASN A 80 -19.77 -3.64 -8.74
C ASN A 80 -20.17 -4.17 -7.35
N GLY A 81 -21.26 -3.67 -6.78
CA GLY A 81 -21.82 -4.18 -5.54
C GLY A 81 -23.33 -3.96 -5.42
N VAL A 82 -24.04 -4.98 -4.90
CA VAL A 82 -25.48 -4.92 -4.62
C VAL A 82 -25.77 -5.51 -3.25
N THR A 83 -26.86 -5.03 -2.60
CA THR A 83 -27.38 -5.65 -1.38
C THR A 83 -28.14 -6.94 -1.69
N SER A 84 -28.50 -7.70 -0.65
CA SER A 84 -29.37 -8.88 -0.79
C SER A 84 -30.79 -8.55 -1.28
N GLN A 85 -31.22 -7.29 -1.17
CA GLN A 85 -32.50 -6.77 -1.67
C GLN A 85 -32.42 -6.28 -3.13
N GLY A 86 -31.22 -6.36 -3.75
CA GLY A 86 -31.01 -5.94 -5.13
C GLY A 86 -30.74 -4.43 -5.30
N GLU A 87 -30.53 -3.70 -4.22
CA GLU A 87 -30.15 -2.29 -4.26
C GLU A 87 -28.67 -2.16 -4.69
N VAL A 88 -28.38 -1.20 -5.58
CA VAL A 88 -27.00 -0.91 -5.99
C VAL A 88 -26.30 -0.14 -4.89
N ILE A 89 -25.28 -0.73 -4.31
CA ILE A 89 -24.50 -0.10 -3.24
C ILE A 89 -23.23 0.60 -3.75
N THR A 90 -22.64 0.07 -4.79
CA THR A 90 -21.40 0.62 -5.38
C THR A 90 -21.38 0.48 -6.89
N ILE A 91 -20.77 1.46 -7.53
CA ILE A 91 -20.46 1.47 -8.97
C ILE A 91 -18.98 1.68 -9.19
N GLY A 92 -18.46 1.21 -10.33
CA GLY A 92 -17.08 1.39 -10.71
C GLY A 92 -16.76 2.81 -11.18
N ASN A 93 -15.46 3.12 -11.22
CA ASN A 93 -14.93 4.40 -11.69
C ASN A 93 -13.81 4.14 -12.71
N PRO A 94 -14.08 4.29 -14.02
CA PRO A 94 -13.07 4.08 -15.06
C PRO A 94 -11.90 5.07 -15.02
N ASP A 95 -12.08 6.22 -14.36
CA ASP A 95 -11.09 7.29 -14.28
C ASP A 95 -10.04 7.09 -13.16
N LEU A 96 -10.14 5.97 -12.41
CA LEU A 96 -9.20 5.65 -11.37
C LEU A 96 -7.77 5.52 -11.91
N LYS A 97 -6.85 6.15 -11.19
CA LYS A 97 -5.40 6.09 -11.42
C LYS A 97 -4.72 5.14 -10.46
N PRO A 98 -3.59 4.55 -10.84
CA PRO A 98 -2.80 3.74 -9.93
C PRO A 98 -2.28 4.53 -8.73
N GLU A 99 -2.33 3.91 -7.56
CA GLU A 99 -1.73 4.41 -6.33
C GLU A 99 -0.20 4.34 -6.42
N LYS A 100 0.47 5.36 -5.90
CA LYS A 100 1.92 5.40 -5.73
C LYS A 100 2.25 5.66 -4.28
N SER A 101 3.28 5.01 -3.77
CA SER A 101 3.76 5.26 -2.42
C SER A 101 5.26 5.52 -2.39
N THR A 102 5.69 6.29 -1.40
CA THR A 102 7.09 6.43 -1.00
C THR A 102 7.13 6.19 0.50
N SER A 103 7.83 5.13 0.90
CA SER A 103 8.03 4.75 2.30
C SER A 103 9.46 5.03 2.70
N THR A 104 9.65 5.68 3.83
CA THR A 104 10.96 5.95 4.43
C THR A 104 10.92 5.50 5.87
N GLU A 105 11.93 4.77 6.31
CA GLU A 105 12.05 4.32 7.69
C GLU A 105 13.49 4.44 8.19
N LEU A 106 13.63 4.66 9.50
CA LEU A 106 14.88 4.60 10.23
C LEU A 106 14.61 3.88 11.55
N ALA A 107 15.42 2.89 11.85
CA ALA A 107 15.29 2.07 13.06
C ALA A 107 16.64 1.92 13.75
N VAL A 108 16.60 1.87 15.08
CA VAL A 108 17.72 1.53 15.93
C VAL A 108 17.36 0.31 16.76
N TYR A 109 18.25 -0.66 16.81
CA TYR A 109 18.12 -1.88 17.58
C TYR A 109 19.24 -1.93 18.62
N PHE A 110 18.88 -2.32 19.83
CA PHE A 110 19.80 -2.60 20.92
C PHE A 110 19.62 -4.03 21.40
N ASP A 111 20.73 -4.73 21.58
CA ASP A 111 20.79 -6.08 22.13
C ASP A 111 21.92 -6.13 23.16
N ASN A 112 21.62 -6.45 24.42
CA ASN A 112 22.66 -6.59 25.42
C ASN A 112 23.40 -7.95 25.36
N LEU A 113 23.12 -8.75 24.30
CA LEU A 113 23.69 -10.08 24.05
C LEU A 113 23.42 -11.11 25.15
N ASN A 114 22.41 -10.85 25.97
CA ASN A 114 22.02 -11.72 27.06
C ASN A 114 20.49 -11.85 27.14
N ASN A 115 19.83 -10.95 27.79
CA ASN A 115 18.42 -11.11 28.12
C ASN A 115 17.54 -9.90 27.77
N PHE A 116 18.09 -8.85 27.19
CA PHE A 116 17.34 -7.64 26.85
C PHE A 116 17.56 -7.19 25.41
N HIS A 117 16.46 -7.02 24.68
CA HIS A 117 16.42 -6.46 23.33
C HIS A 117 15.45 -5.30 23.30
N ALA A 118 15.78 -4.24 22.60
CA ALA A 118 14.89 -3.10 22.37
C ALA A 118 15.07 -2.56 20.95
N ASN A 119 14.02 -1.98 20.40
CA ASN A 119 14.14 -1.24 19.17
C ASN A 119 13.22 -0.02 19.16
N ALA A 120 13.62 0.98 18.37
CA ALA A 120 12.84 2.16 18.06
C ALA A 120 12.86 2.38 16.56
N THR A 121 11.71 2.63 15.98
CA THR A 121 11.55 2.88 14.54
C THR A 121 10.76 4.16 14.34
N VAL A 122 11.21 5.01 13.42
CA VAL A 122 10.43 6.14 12.90
C VAL A 122 10.14 5.89 11.43
N PHE A 123 8.93 6.21 11.00
CA PHE A 123 8.52 6.01 9.62
C PHE A 123 7.71 7.19 9.07
N HIS A 124 7.82 7.35 7.75
CA HIS A 124 7.06 8.32 6.98
C HIS A 124 6.66 7.69 5.64
N ASN A 125 5.35 7.54 5.43
CA ASN A 125 4.77 6.99 4.21
C ASN A 125 3.94 8.08 3.53
N LYS A 126 4.30 8.43 2.31
CA LYS A 126 3.54 9.33 1.46
C LYS A 126 2.86 8.52 0.36
N PHE A 127 1.55 8.70 0.20
CA PHE A 127 0.74 8.12 -0.86
C PHE A 127 0.31 9.22 -1.80
N LYS A 128 0.31 8.93 -3.09
CA LYS A 128 -0.24 9.78 -4.15
C LYS A 128 -1.29 8.99 -4.92
N ASP A 129 -2.36 9.68 -5.31
CA ASP A 129 -3.50 9.09 -6.01
C ASP A 129 -4.11 7.89 -5.24
N LYS A 130 -4.14 7.97 -3.89
CA LYS A 130 -4.65 6.88 -3.06
C LYS A 130 -6.12 6.63 -3.36
N ILE A 131 -6.48 5.36 -3.64
CA ILE A 131 -7.86 4.96 -3.89
C ILE A 131 -8.57 4.79 -2.53
N THR A 132 -9.72 5.43 -2.41
CA THR A 132 -10.59 5.36 -1.24
C THR A 132 -12.04 5.59 -1.65
N SER A 133 -12.99 5.22 -0.80
CA SER A 133 -14.39 5.54 -1.04
C SER A 133 -14.60 7.05 -1.00
N GLY A 134 -15.20 7.56 -2.07
CA GLY A 134 -15.61 8.96 -2.19
C GLY A 134 -16.98 9.25 -1.59
N ASP A 135 -17.42 10.49 -1.75
CA ASP A 135 -18.80 10.85 -1.45
C ASP A 135 -19.78 10.08 -2.35
N PRO A 136 -20.97 9.73 -1.85
CA PRO A 136 -21.98 9.08 -2.67
C PRO A 136 -22.33 9.88 -3.92
N VAL A 137 -22.40 9.20 -5.07
CA VAL A 137 -22.67 9.83 -6.36
C VAL A 137 -24.07 9.50 -6.85
N ALA A 138 -24.73 10.48 -7.45
CA ALA A 138 -25.99 10.27 -8.18
C ALA A 138 -25.66 9.68 -9.56
N ASP A 139 -26.22 8.51 -9.86
CA ASP A 139 -26.06 7.85 -11.14
C ASP A 139 -27.37 7.17 -11.57
N THR A 140 -27.54 6.99 -12.88
CA THR A 140 -28.72 6.30 -13.44
C THR A 140 -28.82 4.85 -12.97
N LEU A 141 -27.69 4.22 -12.67
CA LEU A 141 -27.61 2.86 -12.12
C LEU A 141 -28.13 2.78 -10.68
N CYS A 142 -28.15 3.92 -9.97
CA CYS A 142 -28.56 4.01 -8.56
C CYS A 142 -30.02 4.49 -8.39
N VAL A 143 -30.71 4.76 -9.50
CA VAL A 143 -32.12 5.20 -9.48
C VAL A 143 -32.99 4.14 -8.80
N GLY A 144 -33.74 4.58 -7.79
CA GLY A 144 -34.59 3.67 -6.98
C GLY A 144 -33.93 3.17 -5.70
N ASN A 145 -32.64 3.40 -5.48
CA ASN A 145 -32.01 3.12 -4.21
C ASN A 145 -32.66 4.00 -3.11
N PRO A 146 -33.06 3.40 -1.98
CA PRO A 146 -33.50 4.17 -0.81
C PRO A 146 -32.31 4.88 -0.15
N ALA A 147 -32.60 5.89 0.65
CA ALA A 147 -31.57 6.46 1.51
C ALA A 147 -31.09 5.43 2.55
N SER A 148 -29.78 5.30 2.73
CA SER A 148 -29.17 4.36 3.68
C SER A 148 -27.93 4.97 4.35
N GLY A 149 -27.96 5.13 5.67
CA GLY A 149 -26.89 5.77 6.42
C GLY A 149 -26.61 7.19 5.91
N SER A 150 -25.38 7.44 5.46
CA SER A 150 -24.95 8.72 4.87
C SER A 150 -25.22 8.83 3.37
N THR A 151 -25.73 7.77 2.74
CA THR A 151 -26.00 7.73 1.29
C THR A 151 -27.43 8.23 1.00
N PRO A 152 -27.62 9.34 0.25
CA PRO A 152 -28.93 9.81 -0.12
C PRO A 152 -29.64 8.86 -1.08
N ALA A 153 -30.99 8.97 -1.16
CA ALA A 153 -31.75 8.21 -2.13
C ALA A 153 -31.29 8.50 -3.59
N GLY A 154 -31.24 7.46 -4.41
CA GLY A 154 -30.77 7.57 -5.80
C GLY A 154 -29.24 7.71 -5.96
N HIS A 155 -28.49 7.53 -4.89
CA HIS A 155 -27.02 7.57 -4.89
C HIS A 155 -26.45 6.19 -4.55
N CYS A 156 -25.19 6.01 -4.91
CA CYS A 156 -24.38 4.85 -4.51
C CYS A 156 -22.92 5.25 -4.29
N GLY A 157 -22.18 4.37 -3.64
CA GLY A 157 -20.75 4.56 -3.38
C GLY A 157 -19.92 4.44 -4.66
N GLN A 158 -18.82 5.19 -4.72
CA GLN A 158 -17.85 5.10 -5.79
C GLN A 158 -16.45 5.36 -5.22
N ASP A 159 -15.47 4.58 -5.68
CA ASP A 159 -14.09 4.83 -5.31
C ASP A 159 -13.51 5.98 -6.14
N ILE A 160 -12.68 6.79 -5.49
CA ILE A 160 -11.98 7.93 -6.08
C ILE A 160 -10.50 7.90 -5.73
N ASN A 161 -9.69 8.62 -6.49
CA ASN A 161 -8.33 8.93 -6.06
C ASN A 161 -8.33 10.22 -5.22
N VAL A 162 -7.64 10.19 -4.07
CA VAL A 162 -7.28 11.40 -3.33
C VAL A 162 -5.82 11.76 -3.63
N ASP A 163 -5.53 13.07 -3.74
CA ASP A 163 -4.25 13.53 -4.25
C ASP A 163 -3.07 13.07 -3.39
N ASP A 164 -3.07 13.37 -2.11
CA ASP A 164 -1.99 13.04 -1.19
C ASP A 164 -2.54 12.52 0.16
N ALA A 165 -1.95 11.46 0.65
CA ALA A 165 -2.14 10.98 2.01
C ALA A 165 -0.78 10.70 2.66
N VAL A 166 -0.64 11.00 3.95
CA VAL A 166 0.60 10.79 4.69
C VAL A 166 0.30 10.03 5.98
N THR A 167 1.08 8.97 6.20
CA THR A 167 1.13 8.28 7.49
C THR A 167 2.55 8.38 8.03
N LYS A 168 2.70 8.85 9.25
CA LYS A 168 4.00 8.96 9.92
C LYS A 168 3.84 8.65 11.40
N GLY A 169 4.88 8.09 11.98
CA GLY A 169 4.84 7.70 13.38
C GLY A 169 6.16 7.18 13.87
N PHE A 170 6.11 6.70 15.10
CA PHE A 170 7.20 5.97 15.72
C PHE A 170 6.65 4.71 16.41
N GLU A 171 7.49 3.70 16.50
CA GLU A 171 7.21 2.44 17.17
C GLU A 171 8.35 2.15 18.14
N LEU A 172 8.02 1.66 19.34
CA LEU A 172 8.96 1.21 20.35
C LEU A 172 8.61 -0.21 20.74
N ALA A 173 9.60 -1.09 20.79
CA ALA A 173 9.42 -2.44 21.28
C ALA A 173 10.59 -2.82 22.20
N GLY A 174 10.31 -3.65 23.20
CA GLY A 174 11.29 -4.19 24.09
C GLY A 174 10.92 -5.61 24.52
N LYS A 175 11.92 -6.45 24.67
CA LYS A 175 11.79 -7.82 25.19
C LYS A 175 12.82 -8.04 26.28
N TRP A 176 12.36 -8.49 27.43
CA TRP A 176 13.21 -8.87 28.54
C TRP A 176 12.88 -10.31 28.97
N MET A 177 13.89 -11.18 28.99
CA MET A 177 13.77 -12.55 29.48
C MET A 177 14.22 -12.59 30.95
N PHE A 178 13.28 -12.95 31.84
CA PHE A 178 13.51 -12.94 33.32
C PHE A 178 14.04 -14.24 33.86
N ILE A 179 13.96 -15.33 33.11
CA ILE A 179 14.33 -16.68 33.54
C ILE A 179 15.20 -17.26 32.44
N ASP A 180 16.40 -17.69 32.83
CA ASP A 180 17.24 -18.59 32.05
C ASP A 180 16.85 -20.01 32.44
N ASP A 181 16.31 -20.78 31.48
CA ASP A 181 16.07 -22.22 31.65
C ASP A 181 17.38 -23.04 31.49
#